data_d9686090733504a69b493250a2426f47
#
_entry.id   d9686090733504a69b493250a2426f47
#
_cell.length_a   1.000
_cell.length_b   1.000
_cell.length_c   1.000
_cell.angle_alpha   90.00
_cell.angle_beta   90.00
_cell.angle_gamma   90.00
#
_symmetry.space_group_name_H-M   'P 1'
#
loop_
_entity.id
_entity.type
_entity.pdbx_description
1 polymer ?
#
loop_
_entity_poly.entity_id
_entity_poly.type
_entity_poly.pdbx_seq_one_letter_code
_entity_poly.pdbx_strand_id
1 'polypeptide(L)'
;MKEIIKFLVPPIIFEFYYIFFRVLNFIKYRSILKKNYKLKKTLEFPNAVFVGNGPSLKKERLDLIKNYDLIVCNDFYLHDSFYNLKIKYYINLDPTEKWILNISKILEKVDLKNTIFILPIKVK
;
A
#
# COMPACT_ATOMS: atom_id res chain seq x y z
N MET A 1 19.00 -20.56 19.86
CA MET A 1 17.95 -21.58 19.69
C MET A 1 17.36 -21.63 18.29
N LYS A 2 17.01 -20.52 17.63
CA LYS A 2 16.44 -20.52 16.26
C LYS A 2 17.38 -21.04 15.16
N GLU A 3 18.68 -20.87 15.30
CA GLU A 3 19.67 -21.30 14.30
C GLU A 3 19.91 -22.82 14.33
N ILE A 4 19.86 -23.44 15.51
CA ILE A 4 20.08 -24.89 15.68
C ILE A 4 18.92 -25.70 15.05
N ILE A 5 17.71 -25.17 15.11
CA ILE A 5 16.53 -25.84 14.55
C ILE A 5 16.61 -25.92 13.02
N LYS A 6 17.20 -24.91 12.36
CA LYS A 6 17.39 -24.93 10.89
C LYS A 6 18.31 -26.05 10.42
N PHE A 7 19.23 -26.50 11.24
CA PHE A 7 20.16 -27.58 10.91
C PHE A 7 19.58 -28.98 11.09
N LEU A 8 18.58 -29.13 11.97
CA LEU A 8 17.97 -30.41 12.32
C LEU A 8 16.74 -30.78 11.50
N VAL A 9 16.14 -29.81 10.82
CA VAL A 9 14.92 -30.03 10.06
C VAL A 9 15.24 -29.97 8.55
N PRO A 10 14.92 -31.01 7.78
CA PRO A 10 15.13 -30.99 6.34
C PRO A 10 14.47 -29.75 5.70
N PRO A 11 15.12 -29.10 4.71
CA PRO A 11 14.59 -27.91 4.05
C PRO A 11 13.16 -28.08 3.53
N ILE A 12 12.81 -29.27 3.09
CA ILE A 12 11.49 -29.61 2.56
C ILE A 12 10.37 -29.42 3.60
N ILE A 13 10.66 -29.69 4.89
CA ILE A 13 9.67 -29.50 5.97
C ILE A 13 9.41 -28.00 6.21
N PHE A 14 10.43 -27.17 6.07
CA PHE A 14 10.28 -25.71 6.14
C PHE A 14 9.43 -25.18 4.98
N GLU A 15 9.63 -25.70 3.77
CA GLU A 15 8.83 -25.35 2.59
C GLU A 15 7.35 -25.69 2.81
N PHE A 16 7.05 -26.92 3.27
CA PHE A 16 5.68 -27.33 3.61
C PHE A 16 5.06 -26.45 4.71
N TYR A 17 5.80 -26.13 5.74
CA TYR A 17 5.36 -25.22 6.80
C TYR A 17 5.02 -23.83 6.24
N TYR A 18 5.87 -23.28 5.38
CA TYR A 18 5.64 -22.00 4.73
C TYR A 18 4.40 -22.00 3.84
N ILE A 19 4.24 -23.02 3.02
CA ILE A 19 3.08 -23.18 2.14
C ILE A 19 1.79 -23.29 2.98
N PHE A 20 1.80 -24.12 4.01
CA PHE A 20 0.66 -24.32 4.90
C PHE A 20 0.23 -23.01 5.57
N PHE A 21 1.17 -22.26 6.14
CA PHE A 21 0.86 -20.95 6.74
C PHE A 21 0.36 -19.93 5.71
N ARG A 22 0.89 -19.96 4.50
CA ARG A 22 0.45 -19.09 3.41
C ARG A 22 -1.00 -19.38 3.01
N VAL A 23 -1.37 -20.64 2.93
CA VAL A 23 -2.74 -21.08 2.64
C VAL A 23 -3.69 -20.69 3.78
N LEU A 24 -3.32 -20.91 5.03
CA LEU A 24 -4.13 -20.50 6.19
C LEU A 24 -4.36 -18.98 6.21
N ASN A 25 -3.32 -18.20 5.98
CA ASN A 25 -3.44 -16.75 5.90
C ASN A 25 -4.33 -16.33 4.72
N PHE A 26 -4.21 -16.97 3.56
CA PHE A 26 -5.07 -16.70 2.42
C PHE A 26 -6.55 -16.96 2.75
N ILE A 27 -6.87 -18.08 3.38
CA ILE A 27 -8.24 -18.41 3.80
C ILE A 27 -8.76 -17.37 4.80
N LYS A 28 -7.96 -17.02 5.81
CA LYS A 28 -8.28 -16.03 6.83
C LYS A 28 -8.61 -14.65 6.24
N TYR A 29 -7.86 -14.23 5.23
CA TYR A 29 -8.01 -12.90 4.63
C TYR A 29 -8.84 -12.87 3.36
N ARG A 30 -9.38 -14.01 2.91
CA ARG A 30 -10.18 -14.13 1.67
C ARG A 30 -11.36 -13.17 1.64
N SER A 31 -12.04 -12.96 2.76
CA SER A 31 -13.18 -12.04 2.85
C SER A 31 -12.78 -10.59 2.63
N ILE A 32 -11.60 -10.20 3.16
CA ILE A 32 -11.02 -8.86 2.98
C ILE A 32 -10.58 -8.68 1.53
N LEU A 33 -9.89 -9.68 0.96
CA LEU A 33 -9.45 -9.66 -0.43
C LEU A 33 -10.62 -9.54 -1.41
N LYS A 34 -11.76 -10.19 -1.14
CA LYS A 34 -12.97 -10.03 -1.95
C LYS A 34 -13.48 -8.58 -1.98
N LYS A 35 -13.29 -7.81 -0.92
CA LYS A 35 -13.67 -6.39 -0.90
C LYS A 35 -12.85 -5.57 -1.90
N ASN A 36 -11.59 -5.98 -2.15
CA ASN A 36 -10.71 -5.29 -3.09
C ASN A 36 -11.19 -5.39 -4.55
N TYR A 37 -12.00 -6.40 -4.89
CA TYR A 37 -12.65 -6.48 -6.21
C TYR A 37 -13.55 -5.28 -6.51
N LYS A 38 -14.11 -4.66 -5.47
CA LYS A 38 -14.91 -3.46 -5.62
C LYS A 38 -14.08 -2.25 -6.05
N LEU A 39 -12.79 -2.23 -5.71
CA LEU A 39 -11.88 -1.13 -6.07
C LEU A 39 -11.72 -0.98 -7.58
N LYS A 40 -11.79 -2.08 -8.35
CA LYS A 40 -11.71 -2.04 -9.80
C LYS A 40 -12.81 -1.17 -10.45
N LYS A 41 -13.97 -1.06 -9.80
CA LYS A 41 -15.11 -0.26 -10.28
C LYS A 41 -15.02 1.23 -9.90
N THR A 42 -14.01 1.61 -9.12
CA THR A 42 -13.86 3.00 -8.64
C THR A 42 -12.90 3.83 -9.48
N LEU A 43 -12.30 3.24 -10.52
CA LEU A 43 -11.47 3.96 -11.48
C LEU A 43 -12.33 4.95 -12.27
N GLU A 44 -11.91 6.20 -12.32
CA GLU A 44 -12.55 7.27 -13.07
C GLU A 44 -11.98 7.39 -14.48
N PHE A 45 -10.71 7.03 -14.64
CA PHE A 45 -10.00 7.10 -15.90
C PHE A 45 -9.62 5.69 -16.39
N PRO A 46 -9.51 5.49 -17.73
CA PRO A 46 -9.12 4.20 -18.29
C PRO A 46 -7.68 3.81 -17.92
N ASN A 47 -6.85 4.79 -17.56
CA ASN A 47 -5.45 4.61 -17.23
C ASN A 47 -5.16 5.15 -15.82
N ALA A 48 -4.34 4.42 -15.08
CA ALA A 48 -3.81 4.84 -13.81
C ALA A 48 -2.29 5.05 -13.88
N VAL A 49 -1.78 6.03 -13.13
CA VAL A 49 -0.34 6.29 -13.02
C VAL A 49 0.12 6.02 -11.60
N PHE A 50 1.09 5.15 -11.45
CA PHE A 50 1.74 4.91 -10.16
C PHE A 50 2.91 5.90 -10.00
N VAL A 51 2.82 6.73 -8.97
CA VAL A 51 3.84 7.73 -8.65
C VAL A 51 4.62 7.23 -7.43
N GLY A 52 5.87 6.82 -7.68
CA GLY A 52 6.80 6.42 -6.63
C GLY A 52 7.23 7.61 -5.76
N ASN A 53 8.05 7.33 -4.74
CA ASN A 53 8.56 8.32 -3.80
C ASN A 53 10.10 8.50 -3.91
N GLY A 54 10.62 8.43 -5.13
CA GLY A 54 12.06 8.58 -5.39
C GLY A 54 12.51 10.05 -5.42
N PRO A 55 13.81 10.32 -5.18
CA PRO A 55 14.36 11.69 -5.20
C PRO A 55 14.21 12.37 -6.57
N SER A 56 14.15 11.61 -7.66
CA SER A 56 13.93 12.11 -9.03
C SER A 56 12.57 12.77 -9.20
N LEU A 57 11.58 12.41 -8.38
CA LEU A 57 10.22 12.90 -8.49
C LEU A 57 10.12 14.42 -8.41
N LYS A 58 11.02 15.08 -7.66
CA LYS A 58 11.07 16.53 -7.55
C LYS A 58 11.33 17.26 -8.89
N LYS A 59 11.88 16.54 -9.87
CA LYS A 59 12.18 17.07 -11.21
C LYS A 59 11.07 16.78 -12.22
N GLU A 60 10.10 15.95 -11.84
CA GLU A 60 9.04 15.51 -12.76
C GLU A 60 7.88 16.51 -12.82
N ARG A 61 7.33 16.64 -13.99
CA ARG A 61 6.17 17.50 -14.24
C ARG A 61 4.87 16.76 -13.95
N LEU A 62 4.51 16.68 -12.67
CA LEU A 62 3.29 15.98 -12.22
C LEU A 62 1.99 16.66 -12.68
N ASP A 63 2.07 17.90 -13.13
CA ASP A 63 0.93 18.61 -13.74
C ASP A 63 0.43 17.95 -15.03
N LEU A 64 1.29 17.21 -15.75
CA LEU A 64 0.92 16.52 -16.98
C LEU A 64 0.06 15.27 -16.76
N ILE A 65 0.03 14.73 -15.55
CA ILE A 65 -0.71 13.51 -15.23
C ILE A 65 -2.03 13.75 -14.47
N LYS A 66 -2.55 14.97 -14.49
CA LYS A 66 -3.80 15.33 -13.79
C LYS A 66 -5.04 14.57 -14.26
N ASN A 67 -5.03 14.09 -15.51
CA ASN A 67 -6.14 13.37 -16.14
C ASN A 67 -6.04 11.84 -15.98
N TYR A 68 -5.28 11.39 -14.99
CA TYR A 68 -5.11 9.97 -14.67
C TYR A 68 -5.55 9.70 -13.23
N ASP A 69 -5.95 8.46 -12.95
CA ASP A 69 -6.11 8.00 -11.57
C ASP A 69 -4.73 7.82 -10.95
N LEU A 70 -4.39 8.69 -10.01
CA LEU A 70 -3.08 8.68 -9.38
C LEU A 70 -3.04 7.71 -8.22
N ILE A 71 -2.05 6.84 -8.24
CA ILE A 71 -1.71 5.91 -7.19
C ILE A 71 -0.38 6.36 -6.58
N VAL A 72 -0.39 6.79 -5.35
CA VAL A 72 0.81 7.26 -4.65
C VAL A 72 1.13 6.39 -3.44
N CYS A 73 2.38 6.43 -2.97
CA CYS A 73 2.79 5.57 -1.87
C CYS A 73 3.66 6.28 -0.82
N ASN A 74 3.67 5.69 0.37
CA ASN A 74 4.55 6.04 1.49
C ASN A 74 4.58 7.55 1.80
N ASP A 75 5.76 8.16 1.74
CA ASP A 75 5.98 9.56 2.13
C ASP A 75 5.64 10.59 1.03
N PHE A 76 4.84 10.22 0.02
CA PHE A 76 4.45 11.13 -1.06
C PHE A 76 3.76 12.40 -0.54
N TYR A 77 3.16 12.37 0.64
CA TYR A 77 2.56 13.53 1.29
C TYR A 77 3.55 14.66 1.60
N LEU A 78 4.86 14.37 1.59
CA LEU A 78 5.92 15.36 1.75
C LEU A 78 6.25 16.10 0.44
N HIS A 79 5.67 15.68 -0.69
CA HIS A 79 5.91 16.31 -1.98
C HIS A 79 5.06 17.58 -2.15
N ASP A 80 5.66 18.65 -2.67
CA ASP A 80 5.00 19.96 -2.82
C ASP A 80 3.71 19.90 -3.67
N SER A 81 3.69 19.02 -4.68
CA SER A 81 2.53 18.84 -5.54
C SER A 81 1.40 18.03 -4.91
N PHE A 82 1.59 17.48 -3.71
CA PHE A 82 0.61 16.58 -3.07
C PHE A 82 -0.79 17.22 -2.99
N TYR A 83 -0.87 18.48 -2.61
CA TYR A 83 -2.12 19.21 -2.41
C TYR A 83 -2.82 19.63 -3.72
N ASN A 84 -2.07 19.61 -4.83
CA ASN A 84 -2.54 20.06 -6.13
C ASN A 84 -2.95 18.90 -7.05
N LEU A 85 -2.81 17.66 -6.58
CA LEU A 85 -3.07 16.46 -7.36
C LEU A 85 -4.31 15.74 -6.84
N LYS A 86 -5.11 15.21 -7.76
CA LYS A 86 -6.26 14.36 -7.44
C LYS A 86 -5.77 12.93 -7.25
N ILE A 87 -5.52 12.56 -5.99
CA ILE A 87 -5.02 11.24 -5.63
C ILE A 87 -6.20 10.29 -5.45
N LYS A 88 -6.23 9.21 -6.23
CA LYS A 88 -7.27 8.18 -6.13
C LYS A 88 -6.94 7.11 -5.11
N TYR A 89 -5.70 6.65 -5.10
CA TYR A 89 -5.24 5.62 -4.16
C TYR A 89 -3.98 6.07 -3.44
N TYR A 90 -4.00 5.94 -2.13
CA TYR A 90 -2.84 6.16 -1.28
C TYR A 90 -2.44 4.82 -0.64
N ILE A 91 -1.26 4.30 -1.01
CA ILE A 91 -0.76 3.02 -0.54
C ILE A 91 0.33 3.27 0.50
N ASN A 92 0.13 2.82 1.72
CA ASN A 92 1.19 2.78 2.70
C ASN A 92 1.33 1.37 3.25
N LEU A 93 2.50 0.78 3.03
CA LEU A 93 2.83 -0.56 3.50
C LEU A 93 3.76 -0.54 4.72
N ASP A 94 4.14 0.64 5.21
CA ASP A 94 4.95 0.77 6.42
C ASP A 94 4.09 0.47 7.66
N PRO A 95 4.40 -0.58 8.43
CA PRO A 95 3.64 -0.96 9.62
C PRO A 95 3.96 -0.10 10.85
N THR A 96 4.83 0.91 10.74
CA THR A 96 5.26 1.72 11.88
C THR A 96 4.15 2.63 12.39
N GLU A 97 4.12 2.86 13.71
CA GLU A 97 3.15 3.77 14.34
C GLU A 97 3.34 5.22 13.91
N LYS A 98 4.56 5.57 13.53
CA LYS A 98 4.93 6.91 13.05
C LYS A 98 4.06 7.35 11.87
N TRP A 99 3.70 6.42 11.00
CA TRP A 99 2.86 6.71 9.85
C TRP A 99 1.40 7.02 10.25
N ILE A 100 0.86 6.32 11.25
CA ILE A 100 -0.51 6.57 11.75
C ILE A 100 -0.66 8.00 12.27
N LEU A 101 0.37 8.51 12.94
CA LEU A 101 0.40 9.91 13.41
C LEU A 101 0.47 10.91 12.25
N ASN A 102 1.11 10.55 11.16
CA ASN A 102 1.20 11.42 9.99
C ASN A 102 -0.09 11.41 9.16
N ILE A 103 -0.81 10.31 9.12
CA ILE A 103 -2.12 10.24 8.43
C ILE A 103 -3.10 11.26 8.98
N SER A 104 -3.21 11.42 10.30
CA SER A 104 -4.14 12.40 10.87
C SER A 104 -3.87 13.80 10.34
N LYS A 105 -2.59 14.20 10.27
CA LYS A 105 -2.18 15.49 9.71
C LYS A 105 -2.49 15.63 8.22
N ILE A 106 -2.38 14.53 7.46
CA ILE A 106 -2.73 14.50 6.04
C ILE A 106 -4.24 14.67 5.87
N LEU A 107 -5.03 13.94 6.66
CA LEU A 107 -6.48 13.98 6.62
C LEU A 107 -7.07 15.35 6.99
N GLU A 108 -6.39 16.08 7.88
CA GLU A 108 -6.79 17.44 8.26
C GLU A 108 -6.60 18.48 7.13
N LYS A 109 -5.65 18.22 6.23
CA LYS A 109 -5.22 19.21 5.22
C LYS A 109 -5.76 18.99 3.82
N VAL A 110 -6.26 17.80 3.53
CA VAL A 110 -6.66 17.41 2.17
C VAL A 110 -8.12 16.96 2.16
N ASP A 111 -8.88 17.44 1.18
CA ASP A 111 -10.21 16.89 0.91
C ASP A 111 -10.08 15.48 0.30
N LEU A 112 -9.84 14.52 1.20
CA LEU A 112 -9.65 13.11 0.86
C LEU A 112 -10.96 12.34 0.72
N LYS A 113 -12.10 13.02 0.56
CA LYS A 113 -13.42 12.35 0.41
C LYS A 113 -13.44 11.31 -0.70
N ASN A 114 -12.56 11.49 -1.68
CA ASN A 114 -12.47 10.61 -2.87
C ASN A 114 -11.21 9.74 -2.90
N THR A 115 -10.32 9.82 -1.90
CA THR A 115 -9.08 9.04 -1.87
C THR A 115 -9.26 7.75 -1.08
N ILE A 116 -8.88 6.63 -1.67
CA ILE A 116 -8.93 5.32 -1.06
C ILE A 116 -7.57 4.97 -0.47
N PHE A 117 -7.53 4.73 0.84
CA PHE A 117 -6.32 4.30 1.54
C PHE A 117 -6.18 2.79 1.54
N ILE A 118 -5.02 2.31 1.12
CA ILE A 118 -4.62 0.91 1.18
C ILE A 118 -3.56 0.78 2.27
N LEU A 119 -3.93 0.15 3.37
CA LEU A 119 -3.11 0.04 4.57
C LEU A 119 -2.71 -1.41 4.83
N PRO A 120 -1.56 -1.66 5.50
CA PRO A 120 -1.17 -2.99 5.89
C PRO A 120 -2.14 -3.54 6.93
N ILE A 121 -2.46 -4.82 6.82
CA ILE A 121 -3.20 -5.53 7.87
C ILE A 121 -2.21 -5.82 8.99
N LYS A 122 -2.37 -5.19 10.16
CA LYS A 122 -1.64 -5.60 11.35
C LYS A 122 -2.13 -7.00 11.74
N VAL A 123 -1.30 -7.99 11.53
CA VAL A 123 -1.48 -9.33 12.11
C VAL A 123 -0.98 -9.22 13.55
N LYS A 124 -1.91 -9.16 14.51
CA LYS A 124 -1.58 -9.30 15.93
C LYS A 124 -1.27 -10.76 16.25
#